data_2da08bc00bb7a9338c98eaadeb6501e8
#
_entry.id   2da08bc00bb7a9338c98eaadeb6501e8
#
_cell.length_a   1.000
_cell.length_b   1.000
_cell.length_c   1.000
_cell.angle_alpha   90.00
_cell.angle_beta   90.00
_cell.angle_gamma   90.00
#
_symmetry.space_group_name_H-M   'P 1'
#
loop_
_entity.id
_entity.type
_entity.pdbx_description
1 polymer ?
#
loop_
_entity_poly.entity_id
_entity_poly.type
_entity_poly.pdbx_seq_one_letter_code
_entity_poly.pdbx_strand_id
1 'polypeptide(L)'
;MQFGVSSLVGIEPLPFPEFLRQAQTHGLETVEINVGPTFPKIAGAMYPGHLDLAILERDGPDATLELVARHGMTISALAPMLNLLTPDLSLRAERIAAFRTALDACAALGVGTIVTYGGSAFGMHFWGLPGINREHPSNKLAENLREFVAVYAPLAAYAEDRGVRIAFETAPRGGGEGNLAHAPLLWDRLFEALPSPALGLSFDPSHLVWLQIPNIPDIVRRYGARIYHVDGKDTEILPAQLAAQGILGNGW
;
A
#
# COMPACT_ATOMS: atom_id res chain seq x y z
N MET A 1 20.46 6.12 2.08
CA MET A 1 19.20 5.87 1.34
C MET A 1 19.49 4.71 0.42
N GLN A 2 18.63 3.71 0.39
CA GLN A 2 18.74 2.56 -0.52
C GLN A 2 17.73 2.72 -1.63
N PHE A 3 18.11 2.33 -2.84
CA PHE A 3 17.20 2.29 -3.99
C PHE A 3 16.75 0.87 -4.23
N GLY A 4 15.46 0.69 -4.40
CA GLY A 4 14.85 -0.61 -4.57
C GLY A 4 13.74 -0.63 -5.59
N VAL A 5 13.07 -1.76 -5.65
CA VAL A 5 11.94 -1.98 -6.54
C VAL A 5 10.84 -2.75 -5.82
N SER A 6 9.59 -2.38 -6.10
CA SER A 6 8.45 -3.20 -5.69
C SER A 6 8.31 -4.41 -6.60
N SER A 7 8.12 -5.57 -6.02
CA SER A 7 7.92 -6.80 -6.79
C SER A 7 6.57 -6.87 -7.51
N LEU A 8 5.76 -5.83 -7.34
CA LEU A 8 4.49 -5.64 -8.07
C LEU A 8 4.68 -4.98 -9.45
N VAL A 9 5.89 -4.45 -9.76
CA VAL A 9 6.14 -3.80 -11.05
C VAL A 9 6.42 -4.82 -12.15
N GLY A 10 5.98 -4.51 -13.36
CA GLY A 10 6.21 -5.30 -14.56
C GLY A 10 4.93 -5.59 -15.33
N ILE A 11 5.07 -5.79 -16.64
CA ILE A 11 3.95 -6.12 -17.55
C ILE A 11 3.61 -7.61 -17.44
N GLU A 12 4.62 -8.44 -17.17
CA GLU A 12 4.48 -9.89 -17.02
C GLU A 12 4.98 -10.33 -15.64
N PRO A 13 4.25 -11.22 -14.96
CA PRO A 13 4.68 -11.75 -13.68
C PRO A 13 5.90 -12.65 -13.87
N LEU A 14 7.03 -12.26 -13.28
CA LEU A 14 8.23 -13.08 -13.24
C LEU A 14 8.26 -13.95 -11.99
N PRO A 15 8.85 -15.16 -12.04
CA PRO A 15 9.20 -15.88 -10.82
C PRO A 15 10.13 -15.05 -9.94
N PHE A 16 9.97 -15.11 -8.62
CA PHE A 16 10.70 -14.23 -7.70
C PHE A 16 12.24 -14.27 -7.87
N PRO A 17 12.89 -15.44 -8.05
CA PRO A 17 14.34 -15.47 -8.30
C PRO A 17 14.75 -14.73 -9.58
N GLU A 18 13.96 -14.82 -10.63
CA GLU A 18 14.21 -14.13 -11.89
C GLU A 18 14.00 -12.62 -11.76
N PHE A 19 12.96 -12.20 -11.02
CA PHE A 19 12.74 -10.81 -10.68
C PHE A 19 13.94 -10.21 -9.93
N LEU A 20 14.44 -10.89 -8.90
CA LEU A 20 15.62 -10.45 -8.13
C LEU A 20 16.86 -10.36 -9.01
N ARG A 21 17.06 -11.32 -9.91
CA ARG A 21 18.17 -11.29 -10.87
C ARG A 21 18.12 -10.05 -11.77
N GLN A 22 16.94 -9.70 -12.28
CA GLN A 22 16.77 -8.49 -13.09
C GLN A 22 17.01 -7.22 -12.24
N ALA A 23 16.43 -7.14 -11.05
CA ALA A 23 16.66 -6.03 -10.13
C ALA A 23 18.16 -5.83 -9.84
N GLN A 24 18.89 -6.90 -9.60
CA GLN A 24 20.34 -6.88 -9.40
C GLN A 24 21.09 -6.31 -10.62
N THR A 25 20.70 -6.68 -11.85
CA THR A 25 21.37 -6.17 -13.07
C THR A 25 21.19 -4.67 -13.26
N HIS A 26 20.16 -4.08 -12.64
CA HIS A 26 19.92 -2.63 -12.61
C HIS A 26 20.54 -1.92 -11.39
N GLY A 27 21.32 -2.63 -10.57
CA GLY A 27 22.01 -2.06 -9.42
C GLY A 27 21.09 -1.69 -8.26
N LEU A 28 19.93 -2.34 -8.15
CA LEU A 28 18.99 -2.11 -7.06
C LEU A 28 19.44 -2.86 -5.80
N GLU A 29 19.28 -2.21 -4.64
CA GLU A 29 19.84 -2.65 -3.36
C GLU A 29 18.78 -3.30 -2.46
N THR A 30 17.48 -3.04 -2.74
CA THR A 30 16.40 -3.53 -1.89
C THR A 30 15.14 -3.87 -2.69
N VAL A 31 14.28 -4.69 -2.09
CA VAL A 31 13.01 -5.09 -2.68
C VAL A 31 11.87 -4.90 -1.70
N GLU A 32 10.78 -4.29 -2.17
CA GLU A 32 9.48 -4.43 -1.53
C GLU A 32 8.82 -5.70 -2.05
N ILE A 33 8.50 -6.64 -1.16
CA ILE A 33 7.93 -7.93 -1.57
C ILE A 33 6.41 -7.87 -1.47
N ASN A 34 5.76 -8.09 -2.62
CA ASN A 34 4.32 -8.25 -2.65
C ASN A 34 3.92 -9.62 -2.05
N VAL A 35 3.00 -9.58 -1.10
CA VAL A 35 2.52 -10.75 -0.35
C VAL A 35 1.17 -11.20 -0.90
N GLY A 36 1.06 -12.46 -1.30
CA GLY A 36 -0.15 -12.99 -1.92
C GLY A 36 -1.12 -13.72 -0.99
N PRO A 37 -2.31 -14.10 -1.45
CA PRO A 37 -2.83 -14.14 -2.81
C PRO A 37 -3.22 -12.75 -3.30
N THR A 38 -2.76 -12.43 -4.45
CA THR A 38 -2.66 -11.08 -4.95
C THR A 38 -3.82 -10.65 -5.80
N PHE A 39 -3.80 -9.37 -5.98
CA PHE A 39 -4.69 -8.52 -6.75
C PHE A 39 -5.49 -9.22 -7.85
N PRO A 40 -6.80 -8.90 -7.93
CA PRO A 40 -7.57 -9.22 -9.12
C PRO A 40 -6.86 -8.61 -10.33
N LYS A 41 -6.84 -9.37 -11.40
CA LYS A 41 -6.27 -9.06 -12.70
C LYS A 41 -6.23 -7.56 -13.02
N ILE A 42 -5.05 -6.97 -13.06
CA ILE A 42 -4.82 -5.71 -13.75
C ILE A 42 -4.54 -6.09 -15.21
N ALA A 43 -5.30 -5.55 -16.15
CA ALA A 43 -5.19 -5.84 -17.59
C ALA A 43 -5.23 -7.34 -17.96
N GLY A 44 -5.94 -8.17 -17.19
CA GLY A 44 -6.12 -9.60 -17.48
C GLY A 44 -5.04 -10.53 -16.96
N ALA A 45 -3.93 -10.01 -16.41
CA ALA A 45 -2.90 -10.81 -15.78
C ALA A 45 -3.09 -10.86 -14.25
N MET A 46 -2.87 -12.03 -13.66
CA MET A 46 -2.72 -12.17 -12.20
C MET A 46 -1.30 -11.80 -11.84
N TYR A 47 -1.12 -10.84 -10.94
CA TYR A 47 0.19 -10.62 -10.31
C TYR A 47 0.32 -11.60 -9.16
N PRO A 48 1.24 -12.56 -9.21
CA PRO A 48 1.48 -13.47 -8.09
C PRO A 48 2.11 -12.70 -6.95
N GLY A 49 1.71 -13.01 -5.72
CA GLY A 49 2.54 -12.66 -4.56
C GLY A 49 3.86 -13.41 -4.65
N HIS A 50 4.93 -12.70 -4.43
CA HIS A 50 6.26 -13.31 -4.41
C HIS A 50 6.61 -13.94 -3.07
N LEU A 51 5.81 -13.68 -2.04
CA LEU A 51 5.91 -14.32 -0.73
C LEU A 51 4.61 -15.03 -0.40
N ASP A 52 4.69 -16.35 -0.25
CA ASP A 52 3.61 -17.19 0.27
C ASP A 52 3.79 -17.31 1.79
N LEU A 53 2.86 -16.74 2.54
CA LEU A 53 2.91 -16.73 4.00
C LEU A 53 2.80 -18.13 4.60
N ALA A 54 2.06 -19.06 3.99
CA ALA A 54 1.93 -20.42 4.47
C ALA A 54 3.23 -21.20 4.28
N ILE A 55 3.96 -20.93 3.19
CA ILE A 55 5.30 -21.49 2.99
C ILE A 55 6.28 -20.91 4.01
N LEU A 56 6.25 -19.61 4.23
CA LEU A 56 7.11 -18.96 5.21
C LEU A 56 6.86 -19.47 6.64
N GLU A 57 5.59 -19.64 7.03
CA GLU A 57 5.22 -20.16 8.35
C GLU A 57 5.71 -21.61 8.54
N ARG A 58 5.60 -22.43 7.50
CA ARG A 58 6.04 -23.85 7.54
C ARG A 58 7.56 -24.03 7.54
N ASP A 59 8.25 -23.29 6.66
CA ASP A 59 9.66 -23.54 6.34
C ASP A 59 10.61 -22.52 7.02
N GLY A 60 10.05 -21.46 7.61
CA GLY A 60 10.82 -20.38 8.24
C GLY A 60 11.32 -19.32 7.27
N PRO A 61 11.97 -18.25 7.78
CA PRO A 61 12.39 -17.10 6.98
C PRO A 61 13.69 -17.32 6.18
N ASP A 62 14.50 -18.32 6.55
CA ASP A 62 15.89 -18.44 6.08
C ASP A 62 15.99 -18.56 4.55
N ALA A 63 15.14 -19.38 3.94
CA ALA A 63 15.16 -19.57 2.49
C ALA A 63 14.85 -18.26 1.71
N THR A 64 13.94 -17.44 2.22
CA THR A 64 13.61 -16.15 1.63
C THR A 64 14.76 -15.16 1.82
N LEU A 65 15.33 -15.09 3.03
CA LEU A 65 16.45 -14.21 3.34
C LEU A 65 17.69 -14.58 2.51
N GLU A 66 18.03 -15.87 2.43
CA GLU A 66 19.13 -16.34 1.60
C GLU A 66 18.94 -16.07 0.12
N LEU A 67 17.70 -16.23 -0.39
CA LEU A 67 17.39 -15.93 -1.78
C LEU A 67 17.63 -14.45 -2.09
N VAL A 68 17.11 -13.55 -1.28
CA VAL A 68 17.29 -12.10 -1.46
C VAL A 68 18.76 -11.70 -1.30
N ALA A 69 19.45 -12.22 -0.27
CA ALA A 69 20.84 -11.93 0.00
C ALA A 69 21.80 -12.44 -1.11
N ARG A 70 21.51 -13.57 -1.75
CA ARG A 70 22.29 -14.07 -2.91
C ARG A 70 22.31 -13.11 -4.09
N HIS A 71 21.29 -12.24 -4.20
CA HIS A 71 21.24 -11.18 -5.20
C HIS A 71 21.80 -9.84 -4.68
N GLY A 72 22.44 -9.82 -3.50
CA GLY A 72 23.01 -8.62 -2.89
C GLY A 72 21.98 -7.61 -2.43
N MET A 73 20.74 -8.02 -2.21
CA MET A 73 19.61 -7.17 -1.86
C MET A 73 19.19 -7.36 -0.40
N THR A 74 18.41 -6.41 0.11
CA THR A 74 17.67 -6.47 1.37
C THR A 74 16.16 -6.32 1.12
N ILE A 75 15.34 -6.60 2.14
CA ILE A 75 13.90 -6.40 2.05
C ILE A 75 13.55 -5.07 2.71
N SER A 76 12.97 -4.13 1.95
CA SER A 76 12.55 -2.81 2.46
C SER A 76 11.19 -2.84 3.15
N ALA A 77 10.26 -3.61 2.60
CA ALA A 77 8.90 -3.75 3.11
C ALA A 77 8.25 -5.04 2.63
N LEU A 78 7.22 -5.50 3.35
CA LEU A 78 6.23 -6.44 2.83
C LEU A 78 4.96 -5.67 2.45
N ALA A 79 4.35 -6.01 1.32
CA ALA A 79 3.21 -5.31 0.77
C ALA A 79 1.98 -6.23 0.54
N PRO A 80 1.26 -6.62 1.61
CA PRO A 80 -0.05 -7.27 1.49
C PRO A 80 -1.13 -6.22 1.22
N MET A 81 -1.19 -5.68 0.06
CA MET A 81 -2.03 -4.54 -0.36
C MET A 81 -3.54 -4.83 -0.19
N LEU A 82 -4.06 -4.80 1.03
CA LEU A 82 -5.41 -5.20 1.40
C LEU A 82 -6.27 -4.00 1.83
N ASN A 83 -7.55 -3.99 1.45
CA ASN A 83 -8.56 -3.17 2.12
C ASN A 83 -9.08 -3.93 3.34
N LEU A 84 -8.58 -3.61 4.53
CA LEU A 84 -8.99 -4.23 5.79
C LEU A 84 -10.34 -3.71 6.30
N LEU A 85 -10.90 -2.66 5.68
CA LEU A 85 -12.19 -2.06 6.03
C LEU A 85 -13.34 -2.54 5.12
N THR A 86 -13.08 -3.50 4.22
CA THR A 86 -14.13 -3.98 3.29
C THR A 86 -15.46 -4.19 4.00
N PRO A 87 -16.61 -3.79 3.41
CA PRO A 87 -17.93 -3.92 4.02
C PRO A 87 -18.38 -5.38 4.18
N ASP A 88 -17.83 -6.31 3.40
CA ASP A 88 -18.03 -7.75 3.60
C ASP A 88 -17.29 -8.21 4.86
N LEU A 89 -18.05 -8.51 5.92
CA LEU A 89 -17.51 -8.87 7.23
C LEU A 89 -16.73 -10.19 7.22
N SER A 90 -17.10 -11.15 6.38
CA SER A 90 -16.39 -12.43 6.25
C SER A 90 -15.02 -12.20 5.60
N LEU A 91 -15.01 -11.49 4.48
CA LEU A 91 -13.78 -11.12 3.78
C LEU A 91 -12.88 -10.20 4.63
N ARG A 92 -13.48 -9.30 5.41
CA ARG A 92 -12.76 -8.44 6.36
C ARG A 92 -12.02 -9.27 7.41
N ALA A 93 -12.70 -10.24 8.02
CA ALA A 93 -12.10 -11.12 9.02
C ALA A 93 -10.93 -11.94 8.44
N GLU A 94 -11.10 -12.48 7.23
CA GLU A 94 -10.05 -13.19 6.50
C GLU A 94 -8.85 -12.28 6.23
N ARG A 95 -9.09 -11.07 5.69
CA ARG A 95 -8.03 -10.10 5.39
C ARG A 95 -7.29 -9.63 6.64
N ILE A 96 -7.99 -9.42 7.76
CA ILE A 96 -7.37 -9.06 9.05
C ILE A 96 -6.48 -10.21 9.55
N ALA A 97 -6.93 -11.46 9.45
CA ALA A 97 -6.14 -12.61 9.82
C ALA A 97 -4.87 -12.72 8.96
N ALA A 98 -5.01 -12.63 7.63
CA ALA A 98 -3.87 -12.61 6.70
C ALA A 98 -2.89 -11.47 6.97
N PHE A 99 -3.39 -10.27 7.31
CA PHE A 99 -2.55 -9.14 7.66
C PHE A 99 -1.76 -9.35 8.95
N ARG A 100 -2.36 -9.99 9.95
CA ARG A 100 -1.64 -10.37 11.18
C ARG A 100 -0.51 -11.37 10.89
N THR A 101 -0.78 -12.40 10.07
CA THR A 101 0.26 -13.33 9.61
C THR A 101 1.38 -12.60 8.85
N ALA A 102 1.04 -11.57 8.04
CA ALA A 102 2.04 -10.76 7.37
C ALA A 102 2.87 -9.88 8.33
N LEU A 103 2.29 -9.40 9.43
CA LEU A 103 3.03 -8.73 10.52
C LEU A 103 3.99 -9.68 11.22
N ASP A 104 3.58 -10.93 11.48
CA ASP A 104 4.47 -11.96 12.01
C ASP A 104 5.60 -12.29 11.04
N ALA A 105 5.31 -12.35 9.73
CA ALA A 105 6.31 -12.52 8.68
C ALA A 105 7.32 -11.35 8.64
N CYS A 106 6.86 -10.09 8.78
CA CYS A 106 7.76 -8.94 8.92
C CYS A 106 8.75 -9.14 10.07
N ALA A 107 8.26 -9.49 11.24
CA ALA A 107 9.10 -9.72 12.42
C ALA A 107 10.10 -10.87 12.19
N ALA A 108 9.65 -12.00 11.62
CA ALA A 108 10.51 -13.15 11.33
C ALA A 108 11.60 -12.84 10.30
N LEU A 109 11.30 -12.00 9.30
CA LEU A 109 12.25 -11.58 8.26
C LEU A 109 13.12 -10.38 8.67
N GLY A 110 12.89 -9.79 9.86
CA GLY A 110 13.59 -8.58 10.29
C GLY A 110 13.19 -7.33 9.50
N VAL A 111 11.99 -7.31 8.91
CA VAL A 111 11.47 -6.22 8.08
C VAL A 111 10.65 -5.26 8.95
N GLY A 112 11.09 -4.01 9.05
CA GLY A 112 10.47 -3.00 9.92
C GLY A 112 9.25 -2.29 9.34
N THR A 113 8.81 -2.60 8.13
CA THR A 113 7.69 -1.88 7.47
C THR A 113 6.79 -2.83 6.70
N ILE A 114 5.48 -2.67 6.88
CA ILE A 114 4.45 -3.33 6.08
C ILE A 114 3.62 -2.28 5.36
N VAL A 115 3.40 -2.45 4.06
CA VAL A 115 2.64 -1.52 3.22
C VAL A 115 1.26 -2.08 2.93
N THR A 116 0.22 -1.25 3.11
CA THR A 116 -1.18 -1.63 2.82
C THR A 116 -2.03 -0.40 2.54
N TYR A 117 -3.28 -0.59 2.15
CA TYR A 117 -4.22 0.52 2.00
C TYR A 117 -4.83 0.95 3.34
N GLY A 118 -5.11 2.24 3.52
CA GLY A 118 -5.97 2.72 4.60
C GLY A 118 -7.40 2.18 4.52
N GLY A 119 -7.78 1.73 3.32
CA GLY A 119 -9.05 1.09 3.04
C GLY A 119 -10.25 2.02 3.10
N SER A 120 -11.44 1.45 2.87
CA SER A 120 -12.72 2.14 3.02
C SER A 120 -13.83 1.11 3.30
N ALA A 121 -14.65 1.37 4.31
CA ALA A 121 -15.79 0.54 4.68
C ALA A 121 -17.03 0.79 3.82
N PHE A 122 -17.15 1.97 3.23
CA PHE A 122 -18.37 2.42 2.55
C PHE A 122 -18.17 2.70 1.06
N GLY A 123 -17.14 2.10 0.45
CA GLY A 123 -16.87 2.23 -0.96
C GLY A 123 -16.73 3.70 -1.38
N MET A 124 -15.54 4.23 -1.32
CA MET A 124 -15.24 5.51 -1.96
C MET A 124 -15.22 5.27 -3.47
N HIS A 125 -16.42 5.24 -4.07
CA HIS A 125 -16.51 5.14 -5.52
C HIS A 125 -15.95 6.41 -6.15
N PHE A 126 -14.73 6.33 -6.63
CA PHE A 126 -14.11 7.39 -7.44
C PHE A 126 -14.96 7.75 -8.66
N TRP A 127 -15.78 6.81 -9.13
CA TRP A 127 -16.77 6.95 -10.17
C TRP A 127 -18.15 7.25 -9.58
N GLY A 128 -18.24 8.21 -8.69
CA GLY A 128 -19.54 8.74 -8.30
C GLY A 128 -20.22 9.34 -9.52
N LEU A 129 -20.96 8.52 -10.26
CA LEU A 129 -21.84 9.06 -11.29
C LEU A 129 -22.85 9.99 -10.59
N PRO A 130 -22.98 11.23 -11.05
CA PRO A 130 -23.95 12.16 -10.50
C PRO A 130 -25.33 11.48 -10.49
N GLY A 131 -25.93 11.34 -9.32
CA GLY A 131 -27.26 10.73 -9.15
C GLY A 131 -27.29 9.28 -8.74
N ILE A 132 -26.19 8.51 -8.81
CA ILE A 132 -26.16 7.11 -8.36
C ILE A 132 -25.68 7.01 -6.91
N ASN A 133 -24.79 7.87 -6.48
CA ASN A 133 -24.33 7.92 -5.09
C ASN A 133 -24.71 9.27 -4.48
N ARG A 134 -25.90 9.35 -3.86
CA ARG A 134 -26.37 10.56 -3.17
C ARG A 134 -25.58 10.88 -1.90
N GLU A 135 -24.75 9.95 -1.46
CA GLU A 135 -23.92 10.10 -0.28
C GLU A 135 -22.50 10.45 -0.72
N HIS A 136 -22.16 11.72 -0.62
CA HIS A 136 -20.80 12.18 -0.82
C HIS A 136 -19.87 11.43 0.16
N PRO A 137 -18.67 10.98 -0.25
CA PRO A 137 -17.73 10.29 0.64
C PRO A 137 -17.47 11.04 1.95
N SER A 138 -17.48 12.38 1.93
CA SER A 138 -17.34 13.21 3.12
C SER A 138 -18.47 13.03 4.14
N ASN A 139 -19.67 12.62 3.72
CA ASN A 139 -20.80 12.38 4.61
C ASN A 139 -20.65 11.09 5.42
N LYS A 140 -19.80 10.17 4.97
CA LYS A 140 -19.46 8.92 5.67
C LYS A 140 -18.05 8.89 6.23
N LEU A 141 -17.37 10.02 6.26
CA LEU A 141 -16.00 10.08 6.79
C LEU A 141 -15.97 9.67 8.27
N ALA A 142 -16.92 10.13 9.06
CA ALA A 142 -16.99 9.79 10.48
C ALA A 142 -17.20 8.28 10.71
N GLU A 143 -18.04 7.64 9.88
CA GLU A 143 -18.25 6.20 9.90
C GLU A 143 -17.01 5.45 9.47
N ASN A 144 -16.38 5.85 8.38
CA ASN A 144 -15.13 5.27 7.91
C ASN A 144 -14.02 5.38 8.97
N LEU A 145 -13.91 6.51 9.66
CA LEU A 145 -12.94 6.70 10.74
C LEU A 145 -13.23 5.83 11.95
N ARG A 146 -14.51 5.61 12.32
CA ARG A 146 -14.86 4.66 13.37
C ARG A 146 -14.45 3.23 13.02
N GLU A 147 -14.75 2.79 11.80
CA GLU A 147 -14.31 1.48 11.31
C GLU A 147 -12.79 1.37 11.24
N PHE A 148 -12.11 2.43 10.80
CA PHE A 148 -10.65 2.50 10.79
C PHE A 148 -10.09 2.29 12.19
N VAL A 149 -10.56 3.03 13.19
CA VAL A 149 -10.11 2.88 14.59
C VAL A 149 -10.40 1.48 15.11
N ALA A 150 -11.59 0.95 14.85
CA ALA A 150 -11.98 -0.37 15.33
C ALA A 150 -11.07 -1.49 14.77
N VAL A 151 -10.66 -1.39 13.50
CA VAL A 151 -9.81 -2.37 12.83
C VAL A 151 -8.32 -2.13 13.13
N TYR A 152 -7.86 -0.88 13.00
CA TYR A 152 -6.43 -0.60 13.08
C TYR A 152 -5.88 -0.40 14.49
N ALA A 153 -6.70 -0.08 15.51
CA ALA A 153 -6.17 0.06 16.86
C ALA A 153 -5.54 -1.25 17.40
N PRO A 154 -6.20 -2.42 17.31
CA PRO A 154 -5.58 -3.67 17.73
C PRO A 154 -4.42 -4.09 16.81
N LEU A 155 -4.43 -3.74 15.51
CA LEU A 155 -3.35 -4.06 14.58
C LEU A 155 -2.13 -3.17 14.82
N ALA A 156 -2.32 -1.89 15.14
CA ALA A 156 -1.24 -0.98 15.48
C ALA A 156 -0.50 -1.43 16.76
N ALA A 157 -1.24 -1.79 17.80
CA ALA A 157 -0.64 -2.35 19.02
C ALA A 157 0.13 -3.66 18.71
N TYR A 158 -0.45 -4.53 17.89
CA TYR A 158 0.18 -5.78 17.48
C TYR A 158 1.46 -5.56 16.68
N ALA A 159 1.49 -4.52 15.83
CA ALA A 159 2.67 -4.12 15.06
C ALA A 159 3.75 -3.50 15.95
N GLU A 160 3.35 -2.64 16.92
CA GLU A 160 4.27 -2.04 17.91
C GLU A 160 5.01 -3.11 18.72
N ASP A 161 4.30 -4.13 19.20
CA ASP A 161 4.89 -5.27 19.93
C ASP A 161 5.96 -6.04 19.13
N ARG A 162 5.90 -5.93 17.78
CA ARG A 162 6.81 -6.57 16.84
C ARG A 162 7.89 -5.65 16.27
N GLY A 163 7.89 -4.38 16.65
CA GLY A 163 8.76 -3.38 16.06
C GLY A 163 8.48 -3.09 14.59
N VAL A 164 7.27 -3.38 14.11
CA VAL A 164 6.84 -3.18 12.72
C VAL A 164 5.97 -1.93 12.61
N ARG A 165 6.15 -1.15 11.54
CA ARG A 165 5.35 0.03 11.20
C ARG A 165 4.43 -0.27 10.04
N ILE A 166 3.18 0.17 10.13
CA ILE A 166 2.17 0.06 9.07
C ILE A 166 2.21 1.35 8.27
N ALA A 167 2.60 1.25 7.00
CA ALA A 167 2.67 2.35 6.06
C ALA A 167 1.48 2.28 5.09
N PHE A 168 0.62 3.31 5.11
CA PHE A 168 -0.52 3.39 4.21
C PHE A 168 -0.09 3.90 2.84
N GLU A 169 -0.32 3.11 1.81
CA GLU A 169 -0.16 3.52 0.41
C GLU A 169 -1.07 4.72 0.09
N THR A 170 -0.47 5.75 -0.51
CA THR A 170 -1.18 7.01 -0.79
C THR A 170 -1.98 7.02 -2.10
N ALA A 171 -2.15 5.86 -2.72
CA ALA A 171 -2.94 5.70 -3.93
C ALA A 171 -4.39 6.17 -3.76
N PRO A 172 -4.99 6.80 -4.78
CA PRO A 172 -6.38 7.28 -4.71
C PRO A 172 -7.39 6.14 -4.63
N ARG A 173 -7.00 4.93 -5.02
CA ARG A 173 -7.82 3.72 -4.98
C ARG A 173 -7.04 2.55 -4.39
N GLY A 174 -7.62 1.87 -3.43
CA GLY A 174 -7.11 0.61 -2.89
C GLY A 174 -7.87 -0.56 -3.48
N GLY A 175 -7.30 -1.25 -4.49
CA GLY A 175 -7.93 -2.43 -5.09
C GLY A 175 -9.32 -2.22 -5.71
N GLY A 176 -9.70 -0.98 -6.03
CA GLY A 176 -11.03 -0.64 -6.55
C GLY A 176 -12.07 -0.31 -5.47
N GLU A 177 -11.76 -0.51 -4.19
CA GLU A 177 -12.71 -0.37 -3.07
C GLU A 177 -12.63 0.97 -2.34
N GLY A 178 -11.68 1.84 -2.71
CA GLY A 178 -11.41 3.13 -2.06
C GLY A 178 -10.28 3.04 -1.03
N ASN A 179 -9.71 4.21 -0.72
CA ASN A 179 -8.58 4.32 0.19
C ASN A 179 -8.65 5.63 0.98
N LEU A 180 -8.81 5.57 2.28
CA LEU A 180 -8.83 6.74 3.16
C LEU A 180 -7.49 7.48 3.16
N ALA A 181 -6.38 6.80 2.88
CA ALA A 181 -5.05 7.40 2.94
C ALA A 181 -4.62 8.13 1.65
N HIS A 182 -5.53 8.60 0.81
CA HIS A 182 -5.18 9.16 -0.50
C HIS A 182 -4.91 10.68 -0.53
N ALA A 183 -5.13 11.41 0.55
CA ALA A 183 -4.97 12.86 0.56
C ALA A 183 -4.57 13.41 1.93
N PRO A 184 -3.81 14.54 2.00
CA PRO A 184 -3.30 15.11 3.24
C PRO A 184 -4.37 15.39 4.29
N LEU A 185 -5.54 15.90 3.89
CA LEU A 185 -6.66 16.12 4.82
C LEU A 185 -7.09 14.83 5.53
N LEU A 186 -7.09 13.72 4.80
CA LEU A 186 -7.49 12.42 5.36
C LEU A 186 -6.38 11.84 6.24
N TRP A 187 -5.11 12.05 5.91
CA TRP A 187 -4.00 11.66 6.78
C TRP A 187 -4.08 12.32 8.15
N ASP A 188 -4.38 13.63 8.18
CA ASP A 188 -4.62 14.34 9.44
C ASP A 188 -5.73 13.66 10.27
N ARG A 189 -6.84 13.33 9.61
CA ARG A 189 -7.98 12.68 10.27
C ARG A 189 -7.66 11.27 10.76
N LEU A 190 -6.92 10.49 10.00
CA LEU A 190 -6.49 9.15 10.40
C LEU A 190 -5.57 9.21 11.63
N PHE A 191 -4.55 10.08 11.59
CA PHE A 191 -3.58 10.21 12.69
C PHE A 191 -4.16 10.91 13.92
N GLU A 192 -5.16 11.78 13.76
CA GLU A 192 -5.93 12.36 14.87
C GLU A 192 -6.83 11.29 15.53
N ALA A 193 -7.51 10.48 14.71
CA ALA A 193 -8.41 9.44 15.21
C ALA A 193 -7.65 8.27 15.89
N LEU A 194 -6.46 7.95 15.44
CA LEU A 194 -5.60 6.88 15.99
C LEU A 194 -4.12 7.32 16.00
N PRO A 195 -3.66 7.99 17.07
CA PRO A 195 -2.33 8.58 17.14
C PRO A 195 -1.21 7.58 17.48
N SER A 196 -1.25 6.37 16.92
CA SER A 196 -0.22 5.36 17.13
C SER A 196 1.07 5.71 16.35
N PRO A 197 2.26 5.51 16.95
CA PRO A 197 3.53 5.66 16.24
C PRO A 197 3.80 4.53 15.21
N ALA A 198 3.05 3.43 15.27
CA ALA A 198 3.14 2.38 14.26
C ALA A 198 2.49 2.77 12.93
N LEU A 199 1.64 3.80 12.90
CA LEU A 199 0.92 4.20 11.69
C LEU A 199 1.62 5.34 10.96
N GLY A 200 1.79 5.19 9.64
CA GLY A 200 2.40 6.19 8.77
C GLY A 200 2.02 6.00 7.31
N LEU A 201 2.83 6.52 6.43
CA LEU A 201 2.57 6.57 4.98
C LEU A 201 3.64 5.78 4.21
N SER A 202 3.21 5.03 3.21
CA SER A 202 3.98 4.69 2.03
C SER A 202 3.70 5.79 1.01
N PHE A 203 4.64 6.71 0.87
CA PHE A 203 4.43 7.95 0.17
C PHE A 203 4.80 7.82 -1.31
N ASP A 204 3.80 7.87 -2.17
CA ASP A 204 3.96 7.93 -3.62
C ASP A 204 3.57 9.32 -4.13
N PRO A 205 4.55 10.18 -4.50
CA PRO A 205 4.26 11.53 -4.97
C PRO A 205 3.49 11.55 -6.29
N SER A 206 3.59 10.52 -7.12
CA SER A 206 2.89 10.45 -8.41
C SER A 206 1.37 10.50 -8.24
N HIS A 207 0.86 9.89 -7.17
CA HIS A 207 -0.57 9.90 -6.86
C HIS A 207 -1.08 11.29 -6.49
N LEU A 208 -0.26 12.10 -5.81
CA LEU A 208 -0.62 13.49 -5.50
C LEU A 208 -0.62 14.35 -6.76
N VAL A 209 0.36 14.17 -7.65
CA VAL A 209 0.40 14.83 -8.96
C VAL A 209 -0.86 14.49 -9.75
N TRP A 210 -1.22 13.21 -9.83
CA TRP A 210 -2.42 12.74 -10.51
C TRP A 210 -3.71 13.32 -9.90
N LEU A 211 -3.78 13.48 -8.57
CA LEU A 211 -4.91 14.10 -7.87
C LEU A 211 -4.88 15.64 -7.94
N GLN A 212 -3.92 16.25 -8.63
CA GLN A 212 -3.75 17.69 -8.72
C GLN A 212 -3.53 18.35 -7.33
N ILE A 213 -2.90 17.64 -6.40
CA ILE A 213 -2.52 18.15 -5.09
C ILE A 213 -1.13 18.80 -5.21
N PRO A 214 -1.04 20.14 -5.05
CA PRO A 214 0.22 20.87 -5.26
C PRO A 214 1.13 20.81 -4.02
N ASN A 215 2.34 21.38 -4.17
CA ASN A 215 3.27 21.65 -3.07
C ASN A 215 3.78 20.38 -2.36
N ILE A 216 4.14 19.34 -3.13
CA ILE A 216 4.70 18.10 -2.61
C ILE A 216 5.85 18.32 -1.60
N PRO A 217 6.79 19.28 -1.81
CA PRO A 217 7.84 19.56 -0.82
C PRO A 217 7.30 19.99 0.55
N ASP A 218 6.21 20.74 0.60
CA ASP A 218 5.59 21.15 1.88
C ASP A 218 4.89 19.97 2.56
N ILE A 219 4.29 19.10 1.77
CA ILE A 219 3.71 17.84 2.25
C ILE A 219 4.79 16.95 2.88
N VAL A 220 5.92 16.77 2.21
CA VAL A 220 7.05 16.01 2.74
C VAL A 220 7.58 16.62 4.04
N ARG A 221 7.71 17.95 4.12
CA ARG A 221 8.13 18.63 5.37
C ARG A 221 7.14 18.40 6.51
N ARG A 222 5.83 18.45 6.21
CA ARG A 222 4.77 18.28 7.20
C ARG A 222 4.66 16.87 7.74
N TYR A 223 4.74 15.88 6.85
CA TYR A 223 4.49 14.46 7.20
C TYR A 223 5.75 13.62 7.28
N GLY A 224 6.96 14.19 7.12
CA GLY A 224 8.20 13.44 7.04
C GLY A 224 8.43 12.45 8.20
N ALA A 225 8.03 12.81 9.43
CA ALA A 225 8.10 11.93 10.58
C ALA A 225 7.14 10.72 10.51
N ARG A 226 6.16 10.75 9.59
CA ARG A 226 5.18 9.70 9.35
C ARG A 226 5.38 8.99 8.01
N ILE A 227 6.36 9.39 7.20
CA ILE A 227 6.71 8.70 5.96
C ILE A 227 7.67 7.57 6.31
N TYR A 228 7.21 6.33 6.20
CA TYR A 228 7.96 5.13 6.57
C TYR A 228 8.49 4.38 5.36
N HIS A 229 7.86 4.55 4.21
CA HIS A 229 8.25 4.01 2.93
C HIS A 229 7.99 5.04 1.82
N VAL A 230 8.73 4.98 0.72
CA VAL A 230 8.59 5.93 -0.40
C VAL A 230 8.63 5.16 -1.71
N ASP A 231 7.64 5.39 -2.56
CA ASP A 231 7.64 4.98 -3.95
C ASP A 231 8.06 6.17 -4.82
N GLY A 232 9.28 6.09 -5.38
CA GLY A 232 9.87 7.14 -6.22
C GLY A 232 9.32 7.14 -7.65
N LYS A 233 8.02 6.93 -7.79
CA LYS A 233 7.35 6.90 -9.09
C LYS A 233 7.14 8.31 -9.64
N ASP A 234 7.54 8.53 -10.89
CA ASP A 234 7.36 9.80 -11.59
C ASP A 234 6.02 9.86 -12.36
N THR A 235 5.56 11.07 -12.65
CA THR A 235 4.34 11.32 -13.41
C THR A 235 4.51 12.58 -14.25
N GLU A 236 4.40 12.40 -15.56
CA GLU A 236 4.30 13.51 -16.51
C GLU A 236 2.83 13.88 -16.74
N ILE A 237 2.53 15.16 -16.66
CA ILE A 237 1.22 15.72 -17.02
C ILE A 237 1.25 16.15 -18.48
N LEU A 238 0.29 15.69 -19.27
CA LEU A 238 0.07 16.15 -20.64
C LEU A 238 -1.09 17.18 -20.67
N PRO A 239 -0.81 18.51 -20.59
CA PRO A 239 -1.84 19.51 -20.32
C PRO A 239 -2.99 19.54 -21.34
N ALA A 240 -2.69 19.30 -22.61
CA ALA A 240 -3.71 19.28 -23.66
C ALA A 240 -4.67 18.10 -23.50
N GLN A 241 -4.17 16.97 -23.09
CA GLN A 241 -4.98 15.75 -22.85
C GLN A 241 -5.78 15.88 -21.54
N LEU A 242 -5.17 16.43 -20.50
CA LEU A 242 -5.87 16.74 -19.25
C LEU A 242 -7.04 17.70 -19.49
N ALA A 243 -6.82 18.76 -20.30
CA ALA A 243 -7.88 19.70 -20.64
C ALA A 243 -9.01 19.06 -21.45
N ALA A 244 -8.71 18.11 -22.31
CA ALA A 244 -9.70 17.43 -23.14
C ALA A 244 -10.47 16.32 -22.43
N GLN A 245 -9.87 15.64 -21.47
CA GLN A 245 -10.39 14.40 -20.87
C GLN A 245 -10.61 14.47 -19.37
N GLY A 246 -10.06 15.50 -18.70
CA GLY A 246 -10.06 15.61 -17.24
C GLY A 246 -9.21 14.51 -16.58
N ILE A 247 -9.17 14.52 -15.24
CA ILE A 247 -8.38 13.55 -14.44
C ILE A 247 -8.87 12.10 -14.55
N LEU A 248 -10.03 11.87 -15.15
CA LEU A 248 -10.60 10.54 -15.36
C LEU A 248 -10.32 9.98 -16.76
N GLY A 249 -9.73 10.79 -17.62
CA GLY A 249 -9.32 10.36 -18.95
C GLY A 249 -8.12 9.43 -18.94
N ASN A 250 -7.83 8.82 -20.10
CA ASN A 250 -6.68 7.97 -20.27
C ASN A 250 -5.51 8.75 -20.90
N GLY A 251 -4.32 8.60 -20.31
CA GLY A 251 -3.09 9.12 -20.91
C GLY A 251 -2.94 10.64 -20.90
N TRP A 252 -3.26 11.27 -19.79
CA TRP A 252 -2.95 12.69 -19.58
C TRP A 252 -1.78 12.93 -18.66
#